data_1283c5116455f3032f07892f40cb18ab
#
_entry.id   1283c5116455f3032f07892f40cb18ab
#
_cell.length_a   1.000
_cell.length_b   1.000
_cell.length_c   1.000
_cell.angle_alpha   90.00
_cell.angle_beta   90.00
_cell.angle_gamma   90.00
#
_symmetry.space_group_name_H-M   'P 1'
#
loop_
_entity.id
_entity.type
_entity.pdbx_description
1 polymer ?
#
loop_
_entity_poly.entity_id
_entity_poly.type
_entity_poly.pdbx_seq_one_letter_code
_entity_poly.pdbx_strand_id
1 'polypeptide(L)'
;MKSEFGAPKELTSILQRKNRKINMRQKDLNFLDRNEFNYSPSKEVVEALKNFDINKLCFYTRIYDEGKKSILSVFLSELYDIDETQVLLGYGGEDILKQAVHYFLTEEDGNKTMLIPKFSWWYYKSIADEVNGRTLQYPLYEDGNTFKYDFAAKYNLGRCKILKI
;
A
#
# COMPACT_ATOMS: atom_id res chain seq x y z
N MET A 1 43.42 2.26 13.71
CA MET A 1 43.02 2.93 12.46
C MET A 1 41.55 3.27 12.59
N LYS A 2 41.20 4.53 12.85
CA LYS A 2 39.80 5.00 12.85
C LYS A 2 39.44 5.22 11.39
N SER A 3 38.38 4.60 10.92
CA SER A 3 37.87 4.80 9.54
C SER A 3 37.32 6.21 9.41
N GLU A 4 37.98 7.01 8.57
CA GLU A 4 37.57 8.37 8.19
C GLU A 4 36.45 8.37 7.12
N PHE A 5 35.50 7.50 7.21
CA PHE A 5 34.28 7.62 6.39
C PHE A 5 33.26 8.42 7.18
N GLY A 6 33.31 9.74 7.05
CA GLY A 6 32.24 10.63 7.47
C GLY A 6 30.93 10.21 6.77
N ALA A 7 29.84 10.11 7.52
CA ALA A 7 28.53 9.84 6.95
C ALA A 7 28.20 10.87 5.84
N PRO A 8 27.62 10.45 4.72
CA PRO A 8 27.23 11.39 3.67
C PRO A 8 26.39 12.54 4.22
N LYS A 9 26.59 13.75 3.69
CA LYS A 9 25.86 14.97 4.15
C LYS A 9 24.35 14.79 4.17
N GLU A 10 23.83 13.99 3.27
CA GLU A 10 22.40 13.62 3.20
C GLU A 10 21.93 12.79 4.41
N LEU A 11 22.76 11.82 4.85
CA LEU A 11 22.45 11.04 6.06
C LEU A 11 22.49 11.95 7.31
N THR A 12 23.41 12.91 7.35
CA THR A 12 23.50 13.88 8.45
C THR A 12 22.25 14.77 8.50
N SER A 13 21.72 15.17 7.34
CA SER A 13 20.49 15.96 7.27
C SER A 13 19.25 15.16 7.72
N ILE A 14 19.21 13.86 7.41
CA ILE A 14 18.14 12.96 7.86
C ILE A 14 18.24 12.74 9.38
N LEU A 15 19.44 12.58 9.91
CA LEU A 15 19.69 12.42 11.35
C LEU A 15 19.38 13.72 12.13
N GLN A 16 19.65 14.89 11.53
CA GLN A 16 19.29 16.18 12.12
C GLN A 16 17.78 16.42 12.13
N ARG A 17 17.04 15.89 11.15
CA ARG A 17 15.57 15.91 11.17
C ARG A 17 14.97 15.07 12.29
N LYS A 18 15.68 14.04 12.78
CA LYS A 18 15.25 13.24 13.94
C LYS A 18 15.29 14.01 15.26
N ASN A 19 16.04 15.10 15.35
CA ASN A 19 16.06 15.97 16.55
C ASN A 19 14.93 17.03 16.56
N ARG A 20 14.11 17.14 15.52
CA ARG A 20 12.82 17.79 15.67
C ARG A 20 12.01 16.91 16.62
N LYS A 21 11.64 17.46 17.79
CA LYS A 21 10.65 16.85 18.68
C LYS A 21 9.48 16.42 17.78
N ILE A 22 9.39 15.13 17.51
CA ILE A 22 8.19 14.54 16.93
C ILE A 22 7.16 14.83 17.99
N ASN A 23 6.25 15.79 17.72
CA ASN A 23 5.12 16.03 18.59
C ASN A 23 4.39 14.69 18.69
N MET A 24 4.67 13.97 19.77
CA MET A 24 3.91 12.79 20.11
C MET A 24 2.45 13.21 20.10
N ARG A 25 1.59 12.38 19.52
CA ARG A 25 0.15 12.62 19.42
C ARG A 25 -0.37 13.26 20.69
N GLN A 26 -0.86 14.48 20.58
CA GLN A 26 -1.64 15.08 21.65
C GLN A 26 -2.90 14.24 21.80
N LYS A 27 -3.19 13.78 23.01
CA LYS A 27 -4.29 12.84 23.29
C LYS A 27 -5.68 13.33 22.79
N ASP A 28 -5.83 14.64 22.61
CA ASP A 28 -7.09 15.28 22.25
C ASP A 28 -7.15 15.72 20.78
N LEU A 29 -6.18 15.31 19.96
CA LEU A 29 -6.10 15.67 18.56
C LEU A 29 -6.30 14.45 17.66
N ASN A 30 -7.28 14.50 16.77
CA ASN A 30 -7.48 13.53 15.73
C ASN A 30 -6.76 13.98 14.45
N PHE A 31 -5.83 13.17 13.96
CA PHE A 31 -5.13 13.43 12.71
C PHE A 31 -5.94 12.90 11.54
N LEU A 32 -6.42 13.79 10.67
CA LEU A 32 -7.28 13.47 9.53
C LEU A 32 -6.59 13.70 8.18
N ASP A 33 -5.31 14.10 8.20
CA ASP A 33 -4.57 14.51 7.01
C ASP A 33 -3.90 13.35 6.25
N ARG A 34 -3.77 12.16 6.87
CA ARG A 34 -3.02 11.03 6.32
C ARG A 34 -3.71 9.68 6.42
N ASN A 35 -5.01 9.62 6.60
CA ASN A 35 -5.76 8.38 6.82
C ASN A 35 -5.21 7.52 7.97
N GLU A 36 -4.68 8.16 9.01
CA GLU A 36 -4.15 7.47 10.17
C GLU A 36 -5.27 6.92 11.05
N PHE A 37 -5.03 5.72 11.59
CA PHE A 37 -5.90 5.17 12.62
C PHE A 37 -5.62 5.85 13.96
N ASN A 38 -6.56 6.68 14.43
CA ASN A 38 -6.38 7.53 15.59
C ASN A 38 -6.53 6.82 16.94
N TYR A 39 -6.77 5.54 16.94
CA TYR A 39 -6.90 4.72 18.15
C TYR A 39 -5.63 3.89 18.40
N SER A 40 -5.45 3.46 19.64
CA SER A 40 -4.39 2.52 19.97
C SER A 40 -4.69 1.14 19.37
N PRO A 41 -3.66 0.34 19.06
CA PRO A 41 -3.86 -1.07 18.73
C PRO A 41 -4.64 -1.80 19.84
N SER A 42 -5.29 -2.91 19.49
CA SER A 42 -5.98 -3.72 20.49
C SER A 42 -5.00 -4.26 21.53
N LYS A 43 -5.52 -4.65 22.70
CA LYS A 43 -4.69 -5.20 23.78
C LYS A 43 -3.97 -6.46 23.33
N GLU A 44 -4.63 -7.30 22.55
CA GLU A 44 -4.10 -8.56 22.02
C GLU A 44 -2.91 -8.30 21.10
N VAL A 45 -2.99 -7.29 20.22
CA VAL A 45 -1.87 -6.88 19.35
C VAL A 45 -0.69 -6.37 20.18
N VAL A 46 -0.96 -5.54 21.20
CA VAL A 46 0.08 -5.02 22.09
C VAL A 46 0.77 -6.15 22.85
N GLU A 47 0.01 -7.09 23.39
CA GLU A 47 0.57 -8.25 24.12
C GLU A 47 1.36 -9.18 23.18
N ALA A 48 0.85 -9.44 21.96
CA ALA A 48 1.59 -10.24 20.99
C ALA A 48 2.95 -9.61 20.63
N LEU A 49 3.00 -8.28 20.44
CA LEU A 49 4.25 -7.56 20.20
C LEU A 49 5.22 -7.61 21.37
N LYS A 50 4.74 -7.49 22.62
CA LYS A 50 5.57 -7.57 23.81
C LYS A 50 6.18 -8.96 24.01
N ASN A 51 5.43 -10.00 23.68
CA ASN A 51 5.83 -11.40 23.86
C ASN A 51 6.54 -11.98 22.62
N PHE A 52 6.74 -11.16 21.57
CA PHE A 52 7.41 -11.61 20.38
C PHE A 52 8.89 -11.89 20.64
N ASP A 53 9.32 -13.08 20.24
CA ASP A 53 10.73 -13.46 20.31
C ASP A 53 11.54 -12.72 19.24
N ILE A 54 12.23 -11.66 19.63
CA ILE A 54 13.01 -10.80 18.74
C ILE A 54 14.11 -11.54 17.98
N ASN A 55 14.58 -12.68 18.49
CA ASN A 55 15.59 -13.47 17.80
C ASN A 55 15.05 -14.08 16.49
N LYS A 56 13.75 -14.23 16.37
CA LYS A 56 13.12 -14.72 15.13
C LYS A 56 13.22 -13.73 13.97
N LEU A 57 13.47 -12.46 14.21
CA LEU A 57 13.65 -11.45 13.15
C LEU A 57 14.87 -11.73 12.26
N CYS A 58 15.82 -12.53 12.71
CA CYS A 58 17.02 -12.88 11.94
C CYS A 58 16.82 -14.06 11.01
N PHE A 59 15.65 -14.71 11.03
CA PHE A 59 15.40 -15.94 10.27
C PHE A 59 14.36 -15.74 9.20
N TYR A 60 14.58 -16.36 8.05
CA TYR A 60 13.53 -16.52 7.05
C TYR A 60 12.51 -17.56 7.51
N THR A 61 11.27 -17.39 7.08
CA THR A 61 10.25 -18.43 7.27
C THR A 61 10.65 -19.71 6.54
N ARG A 62 10.33 -20.86 7.10
CA ARG A 62 10.57 -22.19 6.49
C ARG A 62 9.28 -22.89 6.04
N ILE A 63 8.14 -22.22 6.15
CA ILE A 63 6.85 -22.79 5.73
C ILE A 63 6.78 -23.03 4.22
N TYR A 64 7.70 -22.44 3.45
CA TYR A 64 7.86 -22.73 2.01
C TYR A 64 8.20 -24.19 1.74
N ASP A 65 8.86 -24.87 2.65
CA ASP A 65 9.18 -26.32 2.53
C ASP A 65 7.91 -27.18 2.48
N GLU A 66 6.81 -26.64 3.01
CA GLU A 66 5.46 -27.24 2.97
C GLU A 66 4.62 -26.76 1.78
N GLY A 67 5.20 -26.00 0.86
CA GLY A 67 4.51 -25.45 -0.30
C GLY A 67 3.58 -24.26 0.02
N LYS A 68 3.75 -23.65 1.19
CA LYS A 68 2.94 -22.49 1.63
C LYS A 68 3.76 -21.20 1.63
N LYS A 69 3.10 -20.06 1.40
CA LYS A 69 3.79 -18.76 1.35
C LYS A 69 4.13 -18.25 2.75
N SER A 70 3.19 -18.33 3.69
CA SER A 70 3.40 -17.93 5.07
C SER A 70 2.31 -18.48 5.99
N ILE A 71 2.52 -18.39 7.30
CA ILE A 71 1.48 -18.69 8.31
C ILE A 71 0.26 -17.79 8.10
N LEU A 72 0.48 -16.52 7.73
CA LEU A 72 -0.61 -15.57 7.49
C LEU A 72 -1.44 -15.95 6.25
N SER A 73 -0.80 -16.40 5.15
CA SER A 73 -1.56 -16.81 3.96
C SER A 73 -2.41 -18.04 4.21
N VAL A 74 -1.92 -19.01 4.98
CA VAL A 74 -2.70 -20.17 5.42
C VAL A 74 -3.90 -19.74 6.25
N PHE A 75 -3.68 -18.92 7.28
CA PHE A 75 -4.74 -18.40 8.12
C PHE A 75 -5.81 -17.64 7.32
N LEU A 76 -5.39 -16.79 6.38
CA LEU A 76 -6.31 -16.02 5.54
C LEU A 76 -7.11 -16.93 4.59
N SER A 77 -6.48 -17.97 4.02
CA SER A 77 -7.17 -18.90 3.14
C SER A 77 -8.27 -19.67 3.89
N GLU A 78 -7.99 -20.11 5.11
CA GLU A 78 -8.97 -20.74 5.97
C GLU A 78 -10.09 -19.78 6.38
N LEU A 79 -9.74 -18.54 6.78
CA LEU A 79 -10.71 -17.53 7.21
C LEU A 79 -11.72 -17.16 6.12
N TYR A 80 -11.26 -17.09 4.86
CA TYR A 80 -12.08 -16.67 3.72
C TYR A 80 -12.58 -17.83 2.86
N ASP A 81 -12.27 -19.07 3.22
CA ASP A 81 -12.64 -20.29 2.47
C ASP A 81 -12.21 -20.22 1.00
N ILE A 82 -10.93 -19.89 0.79
CA ILE A 82 -10.29 -19.78 -0.53
C ILE A 82 -9.01 -20.62 -0.58
N ASP A 83 -8.53 -20.91 -1.78
CA ASP A 83 -7.23 -21.57 -1.94
C ASP A 83 -6.10 -20.63 -1.50
N GLU A 84 -5.08 -21.15 -0.82
CA GLU A 84 -3.92 -20.37 -0.35
C GLU A 84 -3.18 -19.70 -1.52
N THR A 85 -3.21 -20.28 -2.71
CA THR A 85 -2.63 -19.69 -3.92
C THR A 85 -3.31 -18.40 -4.34
N GLN A 86 -4.55 -18.15 -3.92
CA GLN A 86 -5.31 -16.93 -4.19
C GLN A 86 -4.98 -15.80 -3.21
N VAL A 87 -4.17 -16.06 -2.18
CA VAL A 87 -3.76 -15.04 -1.20
C VAL A 87 -2.47 -14.37 -1.67
N LEU A 88 -2.52 -13.06 -1.90
CA LEU A 88 -1.35 -12.24 -2.14
C LEU A 88 -0.97 -11.49 -0.87
N LEU A 89 0.29 -11.60 -0.47
CA LEU A 89 0.83 -10.87 0.68
C LEU A 89 1.78 -9.77 0.23
N GLY A 90 1.83 -8.68 0.98
CA GLY A 90 2.72 -7.55 0.73
C GLY A 90 2.91 -6.67 1.96
N TYR A 91 3.69 -5.64 1.80
CA TYR A 91 4.03 -4.67 2.86
C TYR A 91 2.96 -3.58 2.99
N GLY A 92 1.74 -3.98 3.32
CA GLY A 92 0.58 -3.09 3.40
C GLY A 92 -0.17 -2.94 2.07
N GLY A 93 -1.33 -2.25 2.12
CA GLY A 93 -2.22 -2.09 0.97
C GLY A 93 -1.60 -1.34 -0.21
N GLU A 94 -0.67 -0.42 0.05
CA GLU A 94 0.04 0.33 -0.99
C GLU A 94 0.91 -0.59 -1.86
N ASP A 95 1.65 -1.52 -1.25
CA ASP A 95 2.46 -2.48 -1.95
C ASP A 95 1.61 -3.45 -2.79
N ILE A 96 0.53 -3.96 -2.23
CA ILE A 96 -0.42 -4.82 -2.96
C ILE A 96 -1.03 -4.09 -4.16
N LEU A 97 -1.43 -2.84 -3.96
CA LEU A 97 -1.96 -2.01 -5.03
C LEU A 97 -0.94 -1.81 -6.15
N LYS A 98 0.31 -1.52 -5.80
CA LYS A 98 1.40 -1.36 -6.75
C LYS A 98 1.62 -2.64 -7.56
N GLN A 99 1.72 -3.78 -6.90
CA GLN A 99 1.88 -5.08 -7.56
C GLN A 99 0.73 -5.37 -8.54
N ALA A 100 -0.52 -5.14 -8.12
CA ALA A 100 -1.69 -5.31 -8.97
C ALA A 100 -1.65 -4.39 -10.20
N VAL A 101 -1.38 -3.10 -10.01
CA VAL A 101 -1.29 -2.14 -11.13
C VAL A 101 -0.17 -2.52 -12.10
N HIS A 102 1.00 -2.86 -11.59
CA HIS A 102 2.12 -3.28 -12.43
C HIS A 102 1.77 -4.53 -13.24
N TYR A 103 1.22 -5.56 -12.59
CA TYR A 103 0.81 -6.78 -13.25
C TYR A 103 -0.15 -6.48 -14.41
N PHE A 104 -1.28 -5.81 -14.14
CA PHE A 104 -2.28 -5.55 -15.16
C PHE A 104 -1.84 -4.60 -16.27
N LEU A 105 -0.87 -3.74 -16.03
CA LEU A 105 -0.36 -2.82 -17.05
C LEU A 105 0.80 -3.42 -17.86
N THR A 106 1.44 -4.51 -17.41
CA THR A 106 2.59 -5.11 -18.09
C THR A 106 2.27 -6.40 -18.83
N GLU A 107 1.30 -7.19 -18.35
CA GLU A 107 1.04 -8.55 -18.83
C GLU A 107 0.32 -8.66 -20.18
N GLU A 108 -0.24 -7.57 -20.72
CA GLU A 108 -0.99 -7.64 -21.96
C GLU A 108 -0.54 -6.68 -23.04
N ASP A 109 -0.71 -7.13 -24.28
CA ASP A 109 -0.31 -6.44 -25.51
C ASP A 109 -0.86 -5.00 -25.61
N GLY A 110 -0.01 -4.06 -25.36
CA GLY A 110 -0.07 -2.70 -25.91
C GLY A 110 -0.93 -1.67 -25.18
N ASN A 111 -1.91 -2.03 -24.35
CA ASN A 111 -2.75 -1.00 -23.70
C ASN A 111 -2.40 -0.76 -22.23
N LYS A 112 -1.33 -0.03 -22.00
CA LYS A 112 -0.87 0.37 -20.67
C LYS A 112 -1.67 1.54 -20.10
N THR A 113 -3.01 1.48 -20.19
CA THR A 113 -3.88 2.57 -19.73
C THR A 113 -4.75 2.14 -18.56
N MET A 114 -4.62 2.85 -17.46
CA MET A 114 -5.41 2.69 -16.25
C MET A 114 -6.46 3.79 -16.15
N LEU A 115 -7.70 3.41 -15.88
CA LEU A 115 -8.80 4.34 -15.68
C LEU A 115 -9.02 4.55 -14.17
N ILE A 116 -8.93 5.79 -13.73
CA ILE A 116 -9.11 6.19 -12.33
C ILE A 116 -10.18 7.25 -12.16
N PRO A 117 -10.81 7.36 -10.99
CA PRO A 117 -11.71 8.48 -10.69
C PRO A 117 -10.96 9.81 -10.68
N LYS A 118 -11.60 10.89 -11.11
CA LYS A 118 -11.11 12.25 -10.86
C LYS A 118 -11.04 12.49 -9.33
N PHE A 119 -10.01 13.19 -8.88
CA PHE A 119 -9.72 13.43 -7.45
C PHE A 119 -9.39 12.18 -6.63
N SER A 120 -9.04 11.07 -7.28
CA SER A 120 -8.48 9.92 -6.58
C SER A 120 -7.04 10.20 -6.10
N TRP A 121 -6.52 9.29 -5.33
CA TRP A 121 -5.17 9.39 -4.77
C TRP A 121 -4.12 9.53 -5.88
N TRP A 122 -3.25 10.52 -5.75
CA TRP A 122 -2.20 10.84 -6.73
C TRP A 122 -1.24 9.68 -7.03
N TYR A 123 -1.09 8.76 -6.07
CA TYR A 123 -0.18 7.63 -6.16
C TYR A 123 -0.55 6.66 -7.30
N TYR A 124 -1.82 6.54 -7.67
CA TYR A 124 -2.24 5.74 -8.83
C TYR A 124 -1.51 6.15 -10.12
N LYS A 125 -1.31 7.44 -10.30
CA LYS A 125 -0.56 7.94 -11.45
C LYS A 125 0.91 7.53 -11.34
N SER A 126 1.54 7.71 -10.19
CA SER A 126 2.96 7.38 -9.98
C SER A 126 3.25 5.90 -10.24
N ILE A 127 2.44 4.98 -9.73
CA ILE A 127 2.65 3.55 -9.96
C ILE A 127 2.38 3.12 -11.39
N ALA A 128 1.49 3.78 -12.12
CA ALA A 128 1.31 3.54 -13.55
C ALA A 128 2.52 4.05 -14.37
N ASP A 129 3.02 5.24 -14.04
CA ASP A 129 4.19 5.84 -14.70
C ASP A 129 5.46 4.96 -14.55
N GLU A 130 5.63 4.25 -13.42
CA GLU A 130 6.76 3.34 -13.18
C GLU A 130 6.89 2.22 -14.23
N VAL A 131 5.78 1.80 -14.83
CA VAL A 131 5.75 0.78 -15.89
C VAL A 131 5.45 1.35 -17.27
N ASN A 132 5.70 2.65 -17.47
CA ASN A 132 5.37 3.38 -18.69
C ASN A 132 3.87 3.30 -19.06
N GLY A 133 3.03 3.17 -18.06
CA GLY A 133 1.59 3.25 -18.19
C GLY A 133 1.11 4.70 -18.17
N ARG A 134 -0.14 4.91 -18.51
CA ARG A 134 -0.82 6.20 -18.39
C ARG A 134 -2.13 6.05 -17.64
N THR A 135 -2.55 7.14 -17.02
CA THR A 135 -3.84 7.21 -16.36
C THR A 135 -4.81 8.09 -17.16
N LEU A 136 -6.05 7.65 -17.28
CA LEU A 136 -7.18 8.46 -17.72
C LEU A 136 -8.13 8.64 -16.56
N GLN A 137 -8.74 9.82 -16.45
CA GLN A 137 -9.66 10.13 -15.37
C GLN A 137 -11.09 10.19 -15.87
N TYR A 138 -12.01 9.53 -15.19
CA TYR A 138 -13.44 9.74 -15.40
C TYR A 138 -13.99 10.74 -14.38
N PRO A 139 -14.98 11.56 -14.79
CA PRO A 139 -15.44 12.67 -13.98
C PRO A 139 -16.12 12.25 -12.68
N LEU A 140 -16.00 13.12 -11.70
CA LEU A 140 -16.85 13.18 -10.53
C LEU A 140 -17.68 14.45 -10.64
N TYR A 141 -18.98 14.35 -10.47
CA TYR A 141 -19.88 15.49 -10.52
C TYR A 141 -20.74 15.60 -9.26
N GLU A 142 -21.16 16.81 -8.98
CA GLU A 142 -22.04 17.11 -7.89
C GLU A 142 -23.50 16.83 -8.28
N ASP A 143 -24.23 16.13 -7.41
CA ASP A 143 -25.64 15.82 -7.58
C ASP A 143 -26.39 16.13 -6.27
N GLY A 144 -26.93 17.33 -6.19
CA GLY A 144 -27.51 17.89 -4.96
C GLY A 144 -26.46 17.98 -3.85
N ASN A 145 -26.65 17.29 -2.74
CA ASN A 145 -25.72 17.27 -1.61
C ASN A 145 -24.75 16.09 -1.63
N THR A 146 -24.64 15.40 -2.76
CA THR A 146 -23.79 14.21 -2.91
C THR A 146 -22.90 14.33 -4.14
N PHE A 147 -21.86 13.47 -4.18
CA PHE A 147 -21.00 13.35 -5.35
C PHE A 147 -21.19 11.99 -6.00
N LYS A 148 -21.26 11.98 -7.31
CA LYS A 148 -21.41 10.75 -8.12
C LYS A 148 -20.32 10.64 -9.17
N TYR A 149 -19.85 9.41 -9.39
CA TYR A 149 -18.96 9.11 -10.49
C TYR A 149 -19.73 8.97 -11.80
N ASP A 150 -19.26 9.63 -12.85
CA ASP A 150 -19.81 9.46 -14.19
C ASP A 150 -19.32 8.16 -14.82
N PHE A 151 -20.05 7.09 -14.54
CA PHE A 151 -19.72 5.79 -15.13
C PHE A 151 -20.07 5.71 -16.63
N ALA A 152 -20.94 6.59 -17.15
CA ALA A 152 -21.23 6.65 -18.59
C ALA A 152 -20.03 7.22 -19.35
N ALA A 153 -19.40 8.28 -18.85
CA ALA A 153 -18.17 8.80 -19.41
C ALA A 153 -17.04 7.77 -19.44
N LYS A 154 -16.99 6.86 -18.45
CA LYS A 154 -16.05 5.75 -18.39
C LYS A 154 -16.09 4.85 -19.64
N TYR A 155 -17.27 4.55 -20.15
CA TYR A 155 -17.42 3.69 -21.34
C TYR A 155 -17.04 4.39 -22.64
N ASN A 156 -17.04 5.72 -22.68
CA ASN A 156 -16.66 6.53 -23.83
C ASN A 156 -15.15 6.71 -23.97
N LEU A 157 -14.34 6.34 -22.96
CA LEU A 157 -12.88 6.50 -22.96
C LEU A 157 -12.14 5.37 -23.69
N GLY A 158 -12.85 4.49 -24.41
CA GLY A 158 -12.29 3.42 -25.21
C GLY A 158 -11.94 2.16 -24.42
N ARG A 159 -11.20 1.24 -25.03
CA ARG A 159 -10.77 -0.03 -24.43
C ARG A 159 -9.69 0.23 -23.36
N CYS A 160 -10.09 0.69 -22.20
CA CYS A 160 -9.21 0.80 -21.03
C CYS A 160 -9.40 -0.39 -20.11
N LYS A 161 -8.33 -0.88 -19.53
CA LYS A 161 -8.41 -1.85 -18.44
C LYS A 161 -9.00 -1.18 -17.21
N ILE A 162 -10.07 -1.74 -16.71
CA ILE A 162 -10.73 -1.23 -15.52
C ILE A 162 -10.25 -2.07 -14.35
N LEU A 163 -9.34 -1.53 -13.56
CA LEU A 163 -9.10 -2.06 -12.24
C LEU A 163 -10.33 -1.71 -11.37
N LYS A 164 -11.19 -2.69 -11.10
CA LYS A 164 -12.20 -2.56 -10.04
C LYS A 164 -11.49 -2.87 -8.73
N ILE A 165 -11.13 -1.85 -8.00
CA ILE A 165 -10.67 -1.93 -6.62
C ILE A 165 -11.87 -1.72 -5.72
#